data_026417c5a45996f1473d70ba870a8b7b
#
_entry.id   026417c5a45996f1473d70ba870a8b7b
#
_cell.length_a   1.000
_cell.length_b   1.000
_cell.length_c   1.000
_cell.angle_alpha   90.00
_cell.angle_beta   90.00
_cell.angle_gamma   90.00
#
_symmetry.space_group_name_H-M   'P 1'
#
loop_
_entity.id
_entity.type
_entity.pdbx_description
1 polymer ?
#
loop_
_entity_poly.entity_id
_entity_poly.type
_entity_poly.pdbx_seq_one_letter_code
_entity_poly.pdbx_strand_id
1 'polypeptide(L)'
;MIWTIGGTVFLIVLGLILRLVGVEYDLQKQEAAYRKILVIAEDDGSVRPKRIDELFDDVRKIHFLSYLRYLYFNIGRIAYLQANVLSAYVFLAPAIVAGVVTLGVMQQIIRAFGRVEGSMQYLLKAWPTIIELASVYKRLREFEDKLKIQEKDETITTK
;
A
#
# COMPACT_ATOMS: atom_id res chain seq x y z
N MET A 1 14.18 19.58 -3.41
CA MET A 1 14.66 18.21 -3.73
C MET A 1 14.94 17.36 -2.49
N ILE A 2 15.79 17.77 -1.55
CA ILE A 2 16.08 16.98 -0.33
C ILE A 2 14.80 16.67 0.46
N TRP A 3 13.90 17.60 0.60
CA TRP A 3 12.61 17.42 1.30
C TRP A 3 11.70 16.39 0.63
N THR A 4 11.59 16.42 -0.70
CA THR A 4 10.77 15.45 -1.45
C THR A 4 11.34 14.03 -1.39
N ILE A 5 12.68 13.89 -1.47
CA ILE A 5 13.36 12.61 -1.29
C ILE A 5 13.14 12.10 0.14
N GLY A 6 13.31 12.96 1.15
CA GLY A 6 13.05 12.64 2.55
C GLY A 6 11.63 12.14 2.79
N GLY A 7 10.63 12.78 2.18
CA GLY A 7 9.24 12.38 2.27
C GLY A 7 8.95 11.05 1.58
N THR A 8 9.56 10.80 0.43
CA THR A 8 9.42 9.51 -0.23
C THR A 8 9.99 8.39 0.63
N VAL A 9 11.18 8.59 1.19
CA VAL A 9 11.80 7.62 2.12
C VAL A 9 10.93 7.43 3.36
N PHE A 10 10.41 8.52 3.95
CA PHE A 10 9.50 8.45 5.09
C PHE A 10 8.27 7.59 4.81
N LEU A 11 7.62 7.77 3.66
CA LEU A 11 6.43 7.00 3.30
C LEU A 11 6.74 5.53 2.97
N ILE A 12 7.89 5.25 2.36
CA ILE A 12 8.36 3.88 2.16
C ILE A 12 8.55 3.20 3.52
N VAL A 13 9.26 3.84 4.43
CA VAL A 13 9.51 3.32 5.78
C VAL A 13 8.19 3.13 6.54
N LEU A 14 7.27 4.08 6.45
CA LEU A 14 5.94 3.97 7.05
C LEU A 14 5.16 2.78 6.49
N GLY A 15 5.18 2.58 5.17
CA GLY A 15 4.56 1.43 4.51
C GLY A 15 5.16 0.08 4.95
N LEU A 16 6.48 0.03 5.14
CA LEU A 16 7.18 -1.15 5.64
C LEU A 16 6.85 -1.42 7.12
N ILE A 17 6.83 -0.39 7.97
CA ILE A 17 6.48 -0.50 9.40
C ILE A 17 5.04 -1.02 9.54
N LEU A 18 4.11 -0.51 8.75
CA LEU A 18 2.72 -0.96 8.75
C LEU A 18 2.52 -2.33 8.08
N ARG A 19 3.56 -2.91 7.48
CA ARG A 19 3.52 -4.20 6.78
C ARG A 19 2.37 -4.31 5.78
N LEU A 20 2.13 -3.25 5.02
CA LEU A 20 0.99 -3.15 4.10
C LEU A 20 0.96 -4.28 3.07
N VAL A 21 2.11 -4.59 2.46
CA VAL A 21 2.23 -5.69 1.49
C VAL A 21 1.87 -7.05 2.11
N GLY A 22 2.27 -7.26 3.38
CA GLY A 22 1.96 -8.51 4.10
C GLY A 22 0.47 -8.67 4.34
N VAL A 23 -0.20 -7.61 4.78
CA VAL A 23 -1.66 -7.66 5.07
C VAL A 23 -2.47 -7.81 3.79
N GLU A 24 -2.09 -7.12 2.73
CA GLU A 24 -2.75 -7.27 1.44
C GLU A 24 -2.61 -8.69 0.89
N TYR A 25 -1.43 -9.28 1.02
CA TYR A 25 -1.19 -10.67 0.66
C TYR A 25 -2.04 -11.64 1.49
N ASP A 26 -2.08 -11.47 2.82
CA ASP A 26 -2.87 -12.31 3.72
C ASP A 26 -4.37 -12.18 3.43
N LEU A 27 -4.85 -10.97 3.12
CA LEU A 27 -6.23 -10.71 2.72
C LEU A 27 -6.60 -11.50 1.47
N GLN A 28 -5.82 -11.36 0.40
CA GLN A 28 -6.07 -12.06 -0.87
C GLN A 28 -6.01 -13.57 -0.71
N LYS A 29 -5.12 -14.10 0.14
CA LYS A 29 -5.00 -15.52 0.44
C LYS A 29 -6.23 -16.05 1.16
N GLN A 30 -6.76 -15.32 2.15
CA GLN A 30 -7.95 -15.73 2.90
C GLN A 30 -9.22 -15.61 2.05
N GLU A 31 -9.35 -14.57 1.25
CA GLU A 31 -10.45 -14.46 0.29
C GLU A 31 -10.45 -15.62 -0.71
N ALA A 32 -9.29 -16.00 -1.24
CA ALA A 32 -9.18 -17.14 -2.15
C ALA A 32 -9.55 -18.46 -1.47
N ALA A 33 -9.16 -18.66 -0.22
CA ALA A 33 -9.54 -19.83 0.58
C ALA A 33 -11.05 -19.88 0.83
N TYR A 34 -11.66 -18.75 1.19
CA TYR A 34 -13.10 -18.62 1.39
C TYR A 34 -13.89 -18.94 0.11
N ARG A 35 -13.50 -18.35 -1.03
CA ARG A 35 -14.14 -18.64 -2.33
C ARG A 35 -14.03 -20.10 -2.72
N LYS A 36 -12.87 -20.73 -2.50
CA LYS A 36 -12.67 -22.15 -2.80
C LYS A 36 -13.61 -23.03 -1.98
N ILE A 37 -13.82 -22.73 -0.72
CA ILE A 37 -14.71 -23.52 0.15
C ILE A 37 -16.17 -23.28 -0.22
N LEU A 38 -16.56 -22.05 -0.62
CA LEU A 38 -17.92 -21.79 -1.12
C LEU A 38 -18.25 -22.64 -2.36
N VAL A 39 -17.33 -22.72 -3.33
CA VAL A 39 -17.52 -23.53 -4.54
C VAL A 39 -17.66 -25.02 -4.17
N ILE A 40 -16.85 -25.54 -3.27
CA ILE A 40 -16.95 -26.93 -2.82
C ILE A 40 -18.26 -27.17 -2.06
N ALA A 41 -18.72 -26.21 -1.26
CA ALA A 41 -19.97 -26.29 -0.53
C ALA A 41 -21.21 -26.31 -1.45
N GLU A 42 -21.13 -25.61 -2.58
CA GLU A 42 -22.17 -25.57 -3.60
C GLU A 42 -22.27 -26.89 -4.37
N ASP A 43 -21.11 -27.51 -4.66
CA ASP A 43 -21.03 -28.71 -5.49
C ASP A 43 -21.36 -30.01 -4.71
N ASP A 44 -20.96 -30.12 -3.46
CA ASP A 44 -20.94 -31.38 -2.70
C ASP A 44 -21.86 -31.35 -1.45
N GLY A 45 -22.41 -30.23 -1.05
CA GLY A 45 -23.26 -30.08 0.16
C GLY A 45 -22.63 -30.54 1.48
N SER A 46 -21.36 -30.97 1.43
CA SER A 46 -20.64 -31.62 2.52
C SER A 46 -20.00 -30.67 3.54
N VAL A 47 -19.90 -29.38 3.19
CA VAL A 47 -19.23 -28.39 4.03
C VAL A 47 -20.17 -27.91 5.13
N ARG A 48 -19.75 -28.09 6.38
CA ARG A 48 -20.54 -27.67 7.54
C ARG A 48 -20.68 -26.15 7.58
N PRO A 49 -21.88 -25.59 7.83
CA PRO A 49 -22.12 -24.14 7.92
C PRO A 49 -21.16 -23.42 8.87
N LYS A 50 -20.84 -24.03 10.01
CA LYS A 50 -19.88 -23.46 10.99
C LYS A 50 -18.51 -23.15 10.41
N ARG A 51 -18.02 -23.94 9.47
CA ARG A 51 -16.70 -23.71 8.84
C ARG A 51 -16.71 -22.51 7.90
N ILE A 52 -17.85 -22.24 7.29
CA ILE A 52 -18.05 -21.06 6.42
C ILE A 52 -18.09 -19.81 7.27
N ASP A 53 -18.81 -19.83 8.38
CA ASP A 53 -18.92 -18.70 9.30
C ASP A 53 -17.56 -18.34 9.94
N GLU A 54 -16.78 -19.32 10.37
CA GLU A 54 -15.43 -19.10 10.91
C GLU A 54 -14.50 -18.44 9.87
N LEU A 55 -14.53 -18.91 8.63
CA LEU A 55 -13.73 -18.34 7.55
C LEU A 55 -14.19 -16.94 7.17
N PHE A 56 -15.48 -16.69 7.22
CA PHE A 56 -16.02 -15.34 7.00
C PHE A 56 -15.56 -14.36 8.08
N ASP A 57 -15.58 -14.79 9.34
CA ASP A 57 -15.08 -13.98 10.46
C ASP A 57 -13.58 -13.68 10.33
N ASP A 58 -12.79 -14.62 9.87
CA ASP A 58 -11.37 -14.42 9.64
C ASP A 58 -11.10 -13.44 8.48
N VAL A 59 -11.82 -13.57 7.37
CA VAL A 59 -11.77 -12.62 6.26
C VAL A 59 -12.17 -11.22 6.74
N ARG A 60 -13.25 -11.11 7.52
CA ARG A 60 -13.71 -9.84 8.09
C ARG A 60 -12.66 -9.17 8.99
N LYS A 61 -12.02 -9.93 9.87
CA LYS A 61 -10.96 -9.41 10.75
C LYS A 61 -9.76 -8.88 9.97
N ILE A 62 -9.33 -9.59 8.93
CA ILE A 62 -8.21 -9.15 8.10
C ILE A 62 -8.59 -7.94 7.26
N HIS A 63 -9.80 -7.87 6.73
CA HIS A 63 -10.29 -6.66 6.05
C HIS A 63 -10.24 -5.45 6.97
N PHE A 64 -10.71 -5.58 8.19
CA PHE A 64 -10.69 -4.51 9.17
C PHE A 64 -9.26 -4.09 9.53
N LEU A 65 -8.36 -5.04 9.72
CA LEU A 65 -6.95 -4.79 9.98
C LEU A 65 -6.27 -4.08 8.81
N SER A 66 -6.53 -4.54 7.59
CA SER A 66 -6.04 -3.92 6.36
C SER A 66 -6.53 -2.47 6.25
N TYR A 67 -7.82 -2.26 6.45
CA TYR A 67 -8.42 -0.93 6.42
C TYR A 67 -7.80 0.03 7.44
N LEU A 68 -7.58 -0.40 8.68
CA LEU A 68 -6.92 0.40 9.71
C LEU A 68 -5.47 0.77 9.31
N ARG A 69 -4.71 -0.18 8.77
CA ARG A 69 -3.34 0.09 8.35
C ARG A 69 -3.28 1.07 7.19
N TYR A 70 -4.16 0.92 6.21
CA TYR A 70 -4.29 1.90 5.12
C TYR A 70 -4.75 3.27 5.62
N LEU A 71 -5.63 3.32 6.61
CA LEU A 71 -6.04 4.57 7.25
C LEU A 71 -4.84 5.29 7.89
N TYR A 72 -4.05 4.59 8.70
CA TYR A 72 -2.85 5.17 9.31
C TYR A 72 -1.82 5.62 8.28
N PHE A 73 -1.63 4.83 7.22
CA PHE A 73 -0.76 5.22 6.11
C PHE A 73 -1.26 6.50 5.42
N ASN A 74 -2.55 6.59 5.13
CA ASN A 74 -3.15 7.77 4.51
C ASN A 74 -3.06 9.01 5.41
N ILE A 75 -3.27 8.87 6.72
CA ILE A 75 -3.10 9.98 7.68
C ILE A 75 -1.65 10.45 7.64
N GLY A 76 -0.68 9.56 7.72
CA GLY A 76 0.74 9.91 7.63
C GLY A 76 1.09 10.61 6.32
N ARG A 77 0.54 10.13 5.21
CA ARG A 77 0.71 10.74 3.88
C ARG A 77 0.13 12.15 3.82
N ILE A 78 -1.10 12.34 4.29
CA ILE A 78 -1.77 13.64 4.29
C ILE A 78 -1.03 14.61 5.22
N ALA A 79 -0.63 14.16 6.41
CA ALA A 79 0.14 14.98 7.34
C ALA A 79 1.46 15.46 6.71
N TYR A 80 2.18 14.56 6.04
CA TYR A 80 3.39 14.93 5.30
C TYR A 80 3.12 15.97 4.20
N LEU A 81 2.06 15.80 3.41
CA LEU A 81 1.69 16.73 2.35
C LEU A 81 1.35 18.10 2.90
N GLN A 82 0.63 18.18 4.02
CA GLN A 82 0.31 19.44 4.69
C GLN A 82 1.54 20.10 5.32
N ALA A 83 2.42 19.32 5.94
CA ALA A 83 3.68 19.83 6.48
C ALA A 83 4.55 20.42 5.37
N ASN A 84 4.54 19.84 4.17
CA ASN A 84 5.27 20.35 3.03
C ASN A 84 4.75 21.71 2.57
N VAL A 85 3.44 21.89 2.47
CA VAL A 85 2.83 23.19 2.15
C VAL A 85 3.18 24.23 3.21
N LEU A 86 3.04 23.89 4.49
CA LEU A 86 3.37 24.79 5.60
C LEU A 86 4.85 25.18 5.62
N SER A 87 5.75 24.25 5.32
CA SER A 87 7.19 24.51 5.29
C SER A 87 7.55 25.60 4.29
N ALA A 88 6.91 25.59 3.11
CA ALA A 88 7.13 26.64 2.10
C ALA A 88 6.80 28.04 2.63
N TYR A 89 5.70 28.18 3.36
CA TYR A 89 5.33 29.46 3.99
C TYR A 89 6.31 29.86 5.11
N VAL A 90 6.71 28.94 5.95
CA VAL A 90 7.66 29.20 7.05
C VAL A 90 9.02 29.66 6.51
N PHE A 91 9.52 29.03 5.43
CA PHE A 91 10.79 29.42 4.82
C PHE A 91 10.72 30.77 4.10
N LEU A 92 9.57 31.16 3.54
CA LEU A 92 9.41 32.43 2.86
C LEU A 92 9.02 33.58 3.80
N ALA A 93 8.48 33.29 4.98
CA ALA A 93 8.03 34.31 5.93
C ALA A 93 9.10 35.37 6.27
N PRO A 94 10.36 35.03 6.60
CA PRO A 94 11.37 36.02 6.92
C PRO A 94 11.71 36.94 5.73
N ALA A 95 11.67 36.41 4.50
CA ALA A 95 11.92 37.23 3.30
C ALA A 95 10.79 38.23 2.99
N ILE A 96 9.55 37.85 3.36
CA ILE A 96 8.37 38.72 3.24
C ILE A 96 8.43 39.82 4.29
N VAL A 97 8.75 39.50 5.54
CA VAL A 97 8.87 40.46 6.63
C VAL A 97 10.00 41.45 6.36
N ALA A 98 11.09 41.01 5.74
CA ALA A 98 12.21 41.87 5.31
C ALA A 98 11.88 42.70 4.07
N GLY A 99 10.68 42.59 3.46
CA GLY A 99 10.29 43.35 2.27
C GLY A 99 11.01 42.96 0.98
N VAL A 100 11.79 41.85 1.01
CA VAL A 100 12.56 41.37 -0.15
C VAL A 100 11.66 40.69 -1.18
N VAL A 101 10.58 40.05 -0.70
CA VAL A 101 9.65 39.29 -1.54
C VAL A 101 8.24 39.81 -1.35
N THR A 102 7.57 40.19 -2.45
CA THR A 102 6.17 40.59 -2.43
C THR A 102 5.26 39.38 -2.34
N LEU A 103 4.05 39.55 -1.82
CA LEU A 103 3.02 38.49 -1.78
C LEU A 103 2.76 37.84 -3.14
N GLY A 104 2.82 38.63 -4.23
CA GLY A 104 2.65 38.09 -5.60
C GLY A 104 3.78 37.16 -6.02
N VAL A 105 5.02 37.54 -5.74
CA VAL A 105 6.20 36.71 -6.03
C VAL A 105 6.19 35.46 -5.17
N MET A 106 5.80 35.55 -3.90
CA MET A 106 5.60 34.38 -3.03
C MET A 106 4.62 33.38 -3.63
N GLN A 107 3.48 33.84 -4.11
CA GLN A 107 2.47 32.97 -4.75
C GLN A 107 3.00 32.30 -6.03
N GLN A 108 3.82 33.02 -6.81
CA GLN A 108 4.47 32.41 -7.99
C GLN A 108 5.45 31.31 -7.60
N ILE A 109 6.27 31.53 -6.57
CA ILE A 109 7.22 30.53 -6.07
C ILE A 109 6.46 29.29 -5.57
N ILE A 110 5.42 29.47 -4.75
CA ILE A 110 4.61 28.36 -4.22
C ILE A 110 3.95 27.56 -5.34
N ARG A 111 3.39 28.23 -6.36
CA ARG A 111 2.79 27.53 -7.51
C ARG A 111 3.82 26.77 -8.34
N ALA A 112 5.00 27.37 -8.59
CA ALA A 112 6.08 26.71 -9.31
C ALA A 112 6.57 25.47 -8.54
N PHE A 113 6.77 25.63 -7.23
CA PHE A 113 7.15 24.53 -6.34
C PHE A 113 6.10 23.41 -6.31
N GLY A 114 4.82 23.76 -6.19
CA GLY A 114 3.71 22.81 -6.21
C GLY A 114 3.59 22.01 -7.52
N ARG A 115 3.97 22.58 -8.67
CA ARG A 115 4.02 21.83 -9.94
C ARG A 115 5.10 20.77 -9.93
N VAL A 116 6.30 21.09 -9.48
CA VAL A 116 7.41 20.13 -9.36
C VAL A 116 7.06 19.04 -8.37
N GLU A 117 6.52 19.44 -7.22
CA GLU A 117 6.09 18.53 -6.17
C GLU A 117 4.97 17.59 -6.65
N GLY A 118 3.97 18.10 -7.37
CA GLY A 118 2.88 17.30 -7.93
C GLY A 118 3.35 16.18 -8.85
N SER A 119 4.40 16.42 -9.62
CA SER A 119 5.02 15.40 -10.47
C SER A 119 5.72 14.31 -9.63
N MET A 120 6.39 14.68 -8.55
CA MET A 120 7.05 13.73 -7.66
C MET A 120 6.05 12.97 -6.77
N GLN A 121 4.92 13.59 -6.42
CA GLN A 121 3.85 12.97 -5.64
C GLN A 121 3.09 11.89 -6.42
N TYR A 122 3.23 11.80 -7.73
CA TYR A 122 2.60 10.74 -8.52
C TYR A 122 2.98 9.35 -8.02
N LEU A 123 4.25 9.14 -7.69
CA LEU A 123 4.73 7.88 -7.12
C LEU A 123 4.05 7.56 -5.78
N LEU A 124 3.86 8.59 -4.95
CA LEU A 124 3.20 8.44 -3.65
C LEU A 124 1.69 8.13 -3.79
N LYS A 125 1.03 8.70 -4.79
CA LYS A 125 -0.37 8.40 -5.11
C LYS A 125 -0.55 6.99 -5.67
N ALA A 126 0.44 6.50 -6.43
CA ALA A 126 0.47 5.16 -6.98
C ALA A 126 0.88 4.09 -5.95
N TRP A 127 1.24 4.46 -4.72
CA TRP A 127 1.72 3.55 -3.69
C TRP A 127 0.79 2.35 -3.41
N PRO A 128 -0.53 2.53 -3.27
CA PRO A 128 -1.45 1.40 -3.11
C PRO A 128 -1.37 0.40 -4.26
N THR A 129 -1.30 0.90 -5.50
CA THR A 129 -1.15 0.05 -6.69
C THR A 129 0.18 -0.72 -6.72
N ILE A 130 1.25 -0.10 -6.22
CA ILE A 130 2.56 -0.77 -6.08
C ILE A 130 2.48 -1.90 -5.05
N ILE A 131 1.79 -1.69 -3.93
CA ILE A 131 1.56 -2.70 -2.89
C ILE A 131 0.77 -3.88 -3.46
N GLU A 132 -0.30 -3.59 -4.18
CA GLU A 132 -1.12 -4.61 -4.85
C GLU A 132 -0.29 -5.43 -5.83
N LEU A 133 0.48 -4.77 -6.70
CA LEU A 133 1.39 -5.43 -7.64
C LEU A 133 2.41 -6.32 -6.92
N ALA A 134 3.00 -5.84 -5.82
CA ALA A 134 3.95 -6.61 -5.03
C ALA A 134 3.29 -7.85 -4.40
N SER A 135 2.03 -7.76 -3.97
CA SER A 135 1.29 -8.88 -3.41
C SER A 135 0.98 -9.95 -4.48
N VAL A 136 0.58 -9.52 -5.68
CA VAL A 136 0.35 -10.42 -6.83
C VAL A 136 1.64 -11.12 -7.24
N TYR A 137 2.74 -10.38 -7.33
CA TYR A 137 4.06 -10.95 -7.65
C TYR A 137 4.48 -12.03 -6.63
N LYS A 138 4.27 -11.77 -5.34
CA LYS A 138 4.56 -12.75 -4.29
C LYS A 138 3.76 -14.03 -4.45
N ARG A 139 2.46 -13.93 -4.77
CA ARG A 139 1.60 -15.09 -5.03
C ARG A 139 2.05 -15.89 -6.24
N LEU A 140 2.41 -15.21 -7.32
CA LEU A 140 2.89 -15.85 -8.54
C LEU A 140 4.18 -16.64 -8.28
N ARG A 141 5.10 -16.06 -7.52
CA ARG A 141 6.33 -16.72 -7.13
C ARG A 141 6.08 -17.96 -6.26
N GLU A 142 5.18 -17.87 -5.28
CA GLU A 142 4.80 -19.04 -4.47
C GLU A 142 4.16 -20.16 -5.31
N PHE A 143 3.40 -19.80 -6.34
CA PHE A 143 2.82 -20.76 -7.28
C PHE A 143 3.90 -21.44 -8.14
N GLU A 144 4.84 -20.67 -8.67
CA GLU A 144 5.98 -21.17 -9.44
C GLU A 144 6.86 -22.14 -8.61
N ASP A 145 7.13 -21.79 -7.35
CA ASP A 145 7.91 -22.63 -6.45
C ASP A 145 7.20 -23.96 -6.17
N LYS A 146 5.88 -23.96 -6.04
CA LYS A 146 5.08 -25.20 -5.88
C LYS A 146 5.12 -26.07 -7.12
N LEU A 147 5.03 -25.50 -8.32
CA LEU A 147 5.11 -26.25 -9.58
C LEU A 147 6.49 -26.92 -9.74
N LYS A 148 7.57 -26.21 -9.42
CA LYS A 148 8.93 -26.78 -9.47
C LYS A 148 9.13 -27.94 -8.50
N ILE A 149 8.49 -27.89 -7.33
CA ILE A 149 8.54 -29.01 -6.36
C ILE A 149 7.79 -30.20 -6.93
N GLN A 150 6.62 -30.00 -7.51
CA GLN A 150 5.78 -31.07 -8.06
C GLN A 150 6.44 -31.76 -9.27
N GLU A 151 7.05 -30.99 -10.17
CA GLU A 151 7.82 -31.51 -11.30
C GLU A 151 9.03 -32.35 -10.86
N LYS A 152 9.67 -31.92 -9.78
CA LYS A 152 10.79 -32.66 -9.20
C LYS A 152 10.35 -34.00 -8.57
N ASP A 153 9.22 -34.03 -7.91
CA ASP A 153 8.66 -35.23 -7.31
C ASP A 153 8.22 -36.23 -8.38
N GLU A 154 7.61 -35.78 -9.48
CA GLU A 154 7.25 -36.63 -10.62
C GLU A 154 8.48 -37.23 -11.31
N THR A 155 9.56 -36.48 -11.44
CA THR A 155 10.81 -37.00 -12.03
C THR A 155 11.53 -38.04 -11.15
N ILE A 156 11.30 -38.03 -9.84
CA ILE A 156 11.87 -39.03 -8.90
C ILE A 156 11.04 -40.31 -8.91
N THR A 157 9.72 -40.20 -9.10
CA THR A 157 8.79 -41.35 -9.07
C THR A 157 8.83 -42.16 -10.37
N THR A 158 9.32 -41.59 -11.47
CA THR A 158 9.40 -42.22 -12.81
C THR A 158 10.73 -42.93 -13.05
N LYS A 159 11.65 -42.96 -12.08
CA LYS A 159 12.95 -43.62 -12.15
C LYS A 159 13.01 -44.82 -11.20
#